data_616737ed786b773a16d33c6799cfac5d
#
_entry.id   616737ed786b773a16d33c6799cfac5d
#
_cell.length_a   1.000
_cell.length_b   1.000
_cell.length_c   1.000
_cell.angle_alpha   90.00
_cell.angle_beta   90.00
_cell.angle_gamma   90.00
#
_symmetry.space_group_name_H-M   'P 1'
#
loop_
_entity.id
_entity.type
_entity.pdbx_description
1 polymer ?
#
loop_
_entity_poly.entity_id
_entity_poly.type
_entity_poly.pdbx_seq_one_letter_code
_entity_poly.pdbx_strand_id
1 'polypeptide(L)'
;GLGRVGSEVARRARAFGMNLVGYDPFISPDHAERMGVELMSVDDLLACADFITLHTPLTENTNGLIGERELKLVKPGARLINVARGELINDKALLDALNNDQLAAAALDVFVQEPPEDMSLVQHPNVIATPHLGASTEEAQREVAIEAAEQVLAILEGRPARNTVNAPVLPPDVHAILEPYIPVATLLGKLLINLTDDQLVGVTVSYEGCLLYTSDAADDTPCVDLGGR
;
A
#
# COMPACT_ATOMS: atom_id res chain seq x y z
N GLY A 1 -2.05 7.74 -4.71
CA GLY A 1 -2.15 6.29 -4.58
C GLY A 1 -3.53 5.76 -4.94
N LEU A 2 -3.55 4.75 -5.82
CA LEU A 2 -4.78 4.12 -6.34
C LEU A 2 -4.88 2.64 -5.94
N GLY A 3 -4.29 2.30 -4.79
CA GLY A 3 -4.42 0.98 -4.16
C GLY A 3 -5.84 0.70 -3.64
N ARG A 4 -5.98 -0.24 -2.71
CA ARG A 4 -7.31 -0.68 -2.20
C ARG A 4 -8.18 0.47 -1.71
N VAL A 5 -7.63 1.37 -0.89
CA VAL A 5 -8.39 2.51 -0.33
C VAL A 5 -8.61 3.59 -1.39
N GLY A 6 -7.54 4.00 -2.11
CA GLY A 6 -7.63 5.06 -3.12
C GLY A 6 -8.62 4.74 -4.24
N SER A 7 -8.68 3.50 -4.72
CA SER A 7 -9.65 3.06 -5.73
C SER A 7 -11.10 3.14 -5.21
N GLU A 8 -11.33 2.80 -3.95
CA GLU A 8 -12.65 2.91 -3.33
C GLU A 8 -13.08 4.36 -3.11
N VAL A 9 -12.14 5.25 -2.79
CA VAL A 9 -12.40 6.70 -2.74
C VAL A 9 -12.71 7.23 -4.14
N ALA A 10 -11.92 6.86 -5.16
CA ALA A 10 -12.15 7.26 -6.54
C ALA A 10 -13.54 6.83 -7.04
N ARG A 11 -13.94 5.58 -6.78
CA ARG A 11 -15.27 5.07 -7.13
C ARG A 11 -16.40 5.92 -6.53
N ARG A 12 -16.27 6.33 -5.27
CA ARG A 12 -17.26 7.18 -4.58
C ARG A 12 -17.25 8.60 -5.10
N ALA A 13 -16.07 9.19 -5.29
CA ALA A 13 -15.94 10.55 -5.81
C ALA A 13 -16.51 10.67 -7.23
N ARG A 14 -16.31 9.65 -8.08
CA ARG A 14 -16.93 9.58 -9.40
C ARG A 14 -18.46 9.58 -9.33
N ALA A 15 -19.05 8.88 -8.35
CA ALA A 15 -20.50 8.86 -8.16
C ALA A 15 -21.07 10.25 -7.79
N PHE A 16 -20.26 11.14 -7.22
CA PHE A 16 -20.60 12.54 -6.99
C PHE A 16 -20.34 13.45 -8.22
N GLY A 17 -19.94 12.89 -9.36
CA GLY A 17 -19.68 13.66 -10.58
C GLY A 17 -18.36 14.44 -10.55
N MET A 18 -17.41 14.08 -9.69
CA MET A 18 -16.09 14.71 -9.64
C MET A 18 -15.22 14.25 -10.81
N ASN A 19 -14.41 15.14 -11.35
CA ASN A 19 -13.33 14.79 -12.26
C ASN A 19 -12.16 14.22 -11.44
N LEU A 20 -11.68 13.04 -11.83
CA LEU A 20 -10.67 12.33 -11.06
C LEU A 20 -9.33 12.35 -11.76
N VAL A 21 -8.33 12.87 -11.07
CA VAL A 21 -6.93 12.82 -11.46
C VAL A 21 -6.15 12.04 -10.42
N GLY A 22 -5.10 11.34 -10.80
CA GLY A 22 -4.36 10.51 -9.89
C GLY A 22 -2.90 10.32 -10.24
N TYR A 23 -2.11 10.00 -9.22
CA TYR A 23 -0.73 9.54 -9.34
C TYR A 23 -0.55 8.22 -8.59
N ASP A 24 -0.07 7.22 -9.30
CA ASP A 24 0.36 5.94 -8.72
C ASP A 24 1.40 5.32 -9.68
N PRO A 25 2.65 5.09 -9.21
CA PRO A 25 3.72 4.57 -10.08
C PRO A 25 3.56 3.09 -10.44
N PHE A 26 2.64 2.37 -9.80
CA PHE A 26 2.49 0.92 -9.95
C PHE A 26 1.23 0.52 -10.71
N ILE A 27 0.35 1.48 -11.03
CA ILE A 27 -0.90 1.19 -11.75
C ILE A 27 -0.72 1.40 -13.26
N SER A 28 -1.28 0.50 -14.07
CA SER A 28 -1.26 0.68 -15.52
C SER A 28 -2.26 1.75 -15.96
N PRO A 29 -1.97 2.49 -17.05
CA PRO A 29 -2.89 3.47 -17.63
C PRO A 29 -4.28 2.88 -17.91
N ASP A 30 -4.35 1.67 -18.48
CA ASP A 30 -5.61 0.98 -18.79
C ASP A 30 -6.44 0.69 -17.52
N HIS A 31 -5.78 0.41 -16.40
CA HIS A 31 -6.48 0.19 -15.13
C HIS A 31 -7.03 1.50 -14.57
N ALA A 32 -6.26 2.58 -14.60
CA ALA A 32 -6.71 3.90 -14.18
C ALA A 32 -7.88 4.40 -15.03
N GLU A 33 -7.82 4.21 -16.36
CA GLU A 33 -8.90 4.57 -17.28
C GLU A 33 -10.20 3.84 -16.94
N ARG A 34 -10.14 2.53 -16.65
CA ARG A 34 -11.33 1.76 -16.21
C ARG A 34 -11.93 2.30 -14.92
N MET A 35 -11.11 2.85 -14.02
CA MET A 35 -11.59 3.54 -12.82
C MET A 35 -12.12 4.95 -13.11
N GLY A 36 -11.90 5.46 -14.31
CA GLY A 36 -12.25 6.85 -14.69
C GLY A 36 -11.32 7.87 -14.06
N VAL A 37 -10.04 7.50 -13.84
CA VAL A 37 -8.99 8.36 -13.28
C VAL A 37 -7.99 8.69 -14.37
N GLU A 38 -7.73 9.98 -14.61
CA GLU A 38 -6.66 10.45 -15.46
C GLU A 38 -5.33 10.45 -14.69
N LEU A 39 -4.33 9.73 -15.21
CA LEU A 39 -3.00 9.71 -14.58
C LEU A 39 -2.19 10.93 -15.00
N MET A 40 -1.54 11.56 -14.04
CA MET A 40 -0.64 12.68 -14.29
C MET A 40 0.51 12.72 -13.28
N SER A 41 1.46 13.62 -13.48
CA SER A 41 2.53 13.86 -12.51
C SER A 41 1.98 14.43 -11.20
N VAL A 42 2.74 14.29 -10.10
CA VAL A 42 2.37 14.88 -8.80
C VAL A 42 2.24 16.41 -8.94
N ASP A 43 3.16 17.05 -9.65
CA ASP A 43 3.18 18.50 -9.81
C ASP A 43 1.94 19.00 -10.57
N ASP A 44 1.56 18.36 -11.68
CA ASP A 44 0.37 18.70 -12.45
C ASP A 44 -0.92 18.47 -11.64
N LEU A 45 -0.97 17.35 -10.88
CA LEU A 45 -2.09 17.04 -10.00
C LEU A 45 -2.27 18.13 -8.94
N LEU A 46 -1.19 18.55 -8.28
CA LEU A 46 -1.24 19.58 -7.25
C LEU A 46 -1.69 20.93 -7.81
N ALA A 47 -1.28 21.25 -9.04
CA ALA A 47 -1.62 22.51 -9.68
C ALA A 47 -3.10 22.60 -10.12
N CYS A 48 -3.80 21.49 -10.31
CA CYS A 48 -5.18 21.49 -10.83
C CYS A 48 -6.24 21.03 -9.83
N ALA A 49 -5.89 20.24 -8.81
CA ALA A 49 -6.85 19.60 -7.93
C ALA A 49 -7.51 20.58 -6.94
N ASP A 50 -8.84 20.47 -6.77
CA ASP A 50 -9.60 21.16 -5.73
C ASP A 50 -9.54 20.42 -4.39
N PHE A 51 -9.47 19.09 -4.46
CA PHE A 51 -9.31 18.20 -3.32
C PHE A 51 -8.16 17.22 -3.58
N ILE A 52 -7.21 17.18 -2.66
CA ILE A 52 -6.06 16.29 -2.71
C ILE A 52 -6.20 15.29 -1.56
N THR A 53 -6.16 13.99 -1.85
CA THR A 53 -6.25 12.95 -0.83
C THR A 53 -5.13 11.94 -0.97
N LEU A 54 -4.51 11.57 0.15
CA LEU A 54 -3.35 10.69 0.19
C LEU A 54 -3.76 9.28 0.59
N HIS A 55 -3.34 8.29 -0.22
CA HIS A 55 -3.61 6.86 0.00
C HIS A 55 -2.39 6.00 -0.35
N THR A 56 -1.20 6.49 -0.01
CA THR A 56 0.07 5.80 -0.23
C THR A 56 0.60 5.19 1.06
N PRO A 57 1.33 4.07 1.02
CA PRO A 57 2.07 3.60 2.18
C PRO A 57 3.23 4.54 2.50
N LEU A 58 3.68 4.52 3.77
CA LEU A 58 4.92 5.19 4.15
C LEU A 58 6.11 4.34 3.70
N THR A 59 6.99 4.94 2.91
CA THR A 59 8.26 4.38 2.43
C THR A 59 9.32 5.48 2.42
N GLU A 60 10.57 5.15 2.17
CA GLU A 60 11.63 6.16 1.99
C GLU A 60 11.28 7.19 0.90
N ASN A 61 10.60 6.76 -0.18
CA ASN A 61 10.22 7.61 -1.31
C ASN A 61 8.95 8.44 -1.06
N THR A 62 8.12 8.07 -0.08
CA THR A 62 6.87 8.76 0.22
C THR A 62 6.92 9.54 1.51
N ASN A 63 7.98 9.40 2.30
CA ASN A 63 8.22 10.24 3.47
C ASN A 63 8.41 11.70 3.03
N GLY A 64 7.60 12.61 3.59
CA GLY A 64 7.59 14.01 3.20
C GLY A 64 7.12 14.27 1.76
N LEU A 65 6.30 13.38 1.19
CA LEU A 65 5.76 13.48 -0.18
C LEU A 65 5.12 14.85 -0.45
N ILE A 66 4.48 15.42 0.54
CA ILE A 66 3.91 16.77 0.50
C ILE A 66 4.72 17.67 1.45
N GLY A 67 5.74 18.28 0.89
CA GLY A 67 6.60 19.22 1.59
C GLY A 67 6.35 20.68 1.17
N GLU A 68 7.30 21.54 1.52
CA GLU A 68 7.23 22.97 1.22
C GLU A 68 7.17 23.26 -0.31
N ARG A 69 7.90 22.48 -1.12
CA ARG A 69 7.90 22.63 -2.58
C ARG A 69 6.52 22.29 -3.16
N GLU A 70 5.98 21.14 -2.75
CA GLU A 70 4.70 20.61 -3.23
C GLU A 70 3.56 21.55 -2.83
N LEU A 71 3.55 22.05 -1.60
CA LEU A 71 2.52 22.97 -1.13
C LEU A 71 2.53 24.31 -1.87
N LYS A 72 3.68 24.77 -2.40
CA LYS A 72 3.76 25.94 -3.27
C LYS A 72 3.13 25.72 -4.66
N LEU A 73 3.04 24.47 -5.10
CA LEU A 73 2.43 24.10 -6.39
C LEU A 73 0.91 23.93 -6.29
N VAL A 74 0.39 23.79 -5.09
CA VAL A 74 -1.04 23.53 -4.87
C VAL A 74 -1.89 24.68 -5.39
N LYS A 75 -2.96 24.34 -6.10
CA LYS A 75 -3.96 25.30 -6.56
C LYS A 75 -4.50 26.12 -5.37
N PRO A 76 -4.49 27.45 -5.45
CA PRO A 76 -5.04 28.29 -4.38
C PRO A 76 -6.49 27.91 -4.04
N GLY A 77 -6.76 27.73 -2.75
CA GLY A 77 -8.08 27.33 -2.28
C GLY A 77 -8.36 25.83 -2.28
N ALA A 78 -7.39 25.00 -2.66
CA ALA A 78 -7.51 23.54 -2.56
C ALA A 78 -7.57 23.06 -1.10
N ARG A 79 -8.01 21.83 -0.93
CA ARG A 79 -8.13 21.16 0.36
C ARG A 79 -7.32 19.88 0.36
N LEU A 80 -6.59 19.61 1.45
CA LEU A 80 -5.73 18.44 1.60
C LEU A 80 -6.33 17.47 2.64
N ILE A 81 -6.40 16.20 2.28
CA ILE A 81 -6.93 15.13 3.15
C ILE A 81 -5.83 14.08 3.34
N ASN A 82 -5.50 13.78 4.60
CA ASN A 82 -4.58 12.69 4.93
C ASN A 82 -5.22 11.75 5.95
N VAL A 83 -5.55 10.56 5.48
CA VAL A 83 -6.05 9.43 6.28
C VAL A 83 -5.15 8.20 6.09
N ALA A 84 -3.91 8.42 5.66
CA ALA A 84 -2.96 7.34 5.37
C ALA A 84 -1.86 7.24 6.43
N ARG A 85 -0.85 8.13 6.39
CA ARG A 85 0.24 8.21 7.37
C ARG A 85 0.66 9.66 7.58
N GLY A 86 0.94 10.05 8.83
CA GLY A 86 1.31 11.42 9.18
C GLY A 86 2.54 11.90 8.43
N GLU A 87 3.58 11.07 8.37
CA GLU A 87 4.88 11.38 7.79
C GLU A 87 4.86 11.65 6.27
N LEU A 88 3.73 11.42 5.60
CA LEU A 88 3.56 11.79 4.18
C LEU A 88 3.55 13.31 3.97
N ILE A 89 3.24 14.07 5.01
CA ILE A 89 3.16 15.54 4.97
C ILE A 89 4.18 16.12 5.94
N ASN A 90 4.80 17.21 5.54
CA ASN A 90 5.59 18.03 6.47
C ASN A 90 4.64 18.95 7.25
N ASP A 91 4.47 18.70 8.54
CA ASP A 91 3.52 19.40 9.42
C ASP A 91 3.76 20.91 9.45
N LYS A 92 5.03 21.34 9.53
CA LYS A 92 5.39 22.76 9.52
C LYS A 92 5.03 23.43 8.22
N ALA A 93 5.34 22.81 7.09
CA ALA A 93 5.01 23.34 5.78
C ALA A 93 3.49 23.42 5.56
N LEU A 94 2.74 22.42 6.07
CA LEU A 94 1.28 22.42 6.03
C LEU A 94 0.70 23.58 6.85
N LEU A 95 1.21 23.80 8.07
CA LEU A 95 0.77 24.89 8.93
C LEU A 95 1.05 26.25 8.27
N ASP A 96 2.23 26.42 7.68
CA ASP A 96 2.60 27.64 6.96
C ASP A 96 1.68 27.87 5.73
N ALA A 97 1.34 26.81 4.98
CA ALA A 97 0.45 26.90 3.83
C ALA A 97 -1.00 27.27 4.21
N LEU A 98 -1.48 26.79 5.36
CA LEU A 98 -2.79 27.16 5.90
C LEU A 98 -2.80 28.61 6.43
N ASN A 99 -1.75 29.05 7.13
CA ASN A 99 -1.62 30.41 7.65
C ASN A 99 -1.51 31.47 6.55
N ASN A 100 -1.00 31.08 5.37
CA ASN A 100 -0.82 31.97 4.20
C ASN A 100 -1.96 31.84 3.17
N ASP A 101 -3.06 31.19 3.51
CA ASP A 101 -4.23 30.96 2.62
C ASP A 101 -3.87 30.23 1.29
N GLN A 102 -2.74 29.54 1.23
CA GLN A 102 -2.35 28.70 0.10
C GLN A 102 -3.27 27.47 0.00
N LEU A 103 -3.59 26.86 1.16
CA LEU A 103 -4.63 25.85 1.31
C LEU A 103 -5.85 26.45 2.01
N ALA A 104 -7.04 26.15 1.53
CA ALA A 104 -8.27 26.56 2.18
C ALA A 104 -8.54 25.79 3.47
N ALA A 105 -8.20 24.51 3.51
CA ALA A 105 -8.40 23.64 4.67
C ALA A 105 -7.59 22.35 4.56
N ALA A 106 -7.44 21.66 5.70
CA ALA A 106 -6.96 20.29 5.73
C ALA A 106 -7.85 19.40 6.61
N ALA A 107 -7.88 18.08 6.29
CA ALA A 107 -8.49 17.06 7.14
C ALA A 107 -7.45 15.97 7.43
N LEU A 108 -7.14 15.78 8.71
CA LEU A 108 -6.06 14.92 9.18
C LEU A 108 -6.62 13.90 10.17
N ASP A 109 -6.50 12.62 9.82
CA ASP A 109 -6.83 11.51 10.74
C ASP A 109 -5.56 10.89 11.34
N VAL A 110 -4.39 11.28 10.82
CA VAL A 110 -3.08 10.73 11.18
C VAL A 110 -2.05 11.84 11.39
N PHE A 111 -1.10 11.60 12.29
CA PHE A 111 -0.04 12.54 12.66
C PHE A 111 1.30 11.82 12.72
N VAL A 112 2.42 12.57 12.62
CA VAL A 112 3.78 12.01 12.74
C VAL A 112 3.99 11.38 14.11
N GLN A 113 3.45 12.01 15.15
CA GLN A 113 3.40 11.46 16.50
C GLN A 113 1.95 11.39 16.97
N GLU A 114 1.54 10.25 17.50
CA GLU A 114 0.17 10.00 17.96
C GLU A 114 0.16 9.58 19.44
N PRO A 115 -0.45 10.37 20.36
CA PRO A 115 -1.07 11.68 20.13
C PRO A 115 -0.04 12.77 19.81
N PRO A 116 -0.42 13.81 19.01
CA PRO A 116 0.49 14.90 18.66
C PRO A 116 0.87 15.72 19.91
N GLU A 117 2.18 16.01 20.06
CA GLU A 117 2.66 16.92 21.09
C GLU A 117 2.43 18.38 20.71
N ASP A 118 2.65 18.72 19.43
CA ASP A 118 2.33 20.04 18.89
C ASP A 118 0.87 20.08 18.41
N MET A 119 0.06 20.84 19.12
CA MET A 119 -1.37 20.99 18.84
C MET A 119 -1.67 22.06 17.79
N SER A 120 -0.68 22.71 17.19
CA SER A 120 -0.87 23.84 16.28
C SER A 120 -1.74 23.50 15.08
N LEU A 121 -1.53 22.32 14.45
CA LEU A 121 -2.38 21.85 13.36
C LEU A 121 -3.78 21.45 13.85
N VAL A 122 -3.86 20.73 14.97
CA VAL A 122 -5.15 20.24 15.53
C VAL A 122 -6.06 21.42 15.92
N GLN A 123 -5.48 22.51 16.42
CA GLN A 123 -6.21 23.71 16.86
C GLN A 123 -6.42 24.75 15.75
N HIS A 124 -5.85 24.52 14.56
CA HIS A 124 -6.00 25.47 13.46
C HIS A 124 -7.46 25.51 12.97
N PRO A 125 -8.08 26.71 12.79
CA PRO A 125 -9.51 26.84 12.48
C PRO A 125 -9.92 26.19 11.15
N ASN A 126 -8.99 26.04 10.21
CA ASN A 126 -9.23 25.42 8.91
C ASN A 126 -8.78 23.95 8.88
N VAL A 127 -8.56 23.30 10.02
CA VAL A 127 -8.19 21.89 10.12
C VAL A 127 -9.30 21.10 10.82
N ILE A 128 -9.69 20.00 10.20
CA ILE A 128 -10.49 18.95 10.84
C ILE A 128 -9.52 17.85 11.25
N ALA A 129 -9.40 17.59 12.54
CA ALA A 129 -8.54 16.55 13.09
C ALA A 129 -9.37 15.45 13.74
N THR A 130 -9.00 14.19 13.49
CA THR A 130 -9.58 13.02 14.14
C THR A 130 -8.47 12.13 14.70
N PRO A 131 -8.71 11.36 15.79
CA PRO A 131 -7.67 10.60 16.47
C PRO A 131 -7.48 9.20 15.85
N HIS A 132 -7.07 9.14 14.59
CA HIS A 132 -6.78 7.92 13.82
C HIS A 132 -7.98 6.94 13.82
N LEU A 133 -9.12 7.42 13.30
CA LEU A 133 -10.39 6.68 13.30
C LEU A 133 -10.66 5.90 12.00
N GLY A 134 -9.77 5.94 11.02
CA GLY A 134 -10.00 5.37 9.68
C GLY A 134 -10.46 3.90 9.67
N ALA A 135 -10.05 3.10 10.66
CA ALA A 135 -10.46 1.70 10.82
C ALA A 135 -11.24 1.44 12.14
N SER A 136 -11.71 2.48 12.83
CA SER A 136 -12.32 2.39 14.16
C SER A 136 -13.84 2.28 14.11
N THR A 137 -14.41 1.60 13.11
CA THR A 137 -15.83 1.22 13.09
C THR A 137 -16.01 -0.18 13.69
N GLU A 138 -17.19 -0.47 14.24
CA GLU A 138 -17.51 -1.79 14.81
C GLU A 138 -17.36 -2.90 13.77
N GLU A 139 -17.79 -2.64 12.53
CA GLU A 139 -17.67 -3.57 11.41
C GLU A 139 -16.21 -3.86 11.06
N ALA A 140 -15.39 -2.82 10.90
CA ALA A 140 -13.98 -2.98 10.57
C ALA A 140 -13.21 -3.72 11.66
N GLN A 141 -13.44 -3.39 12.94
CA GLN A 141 -12.81 -4.07 14.07
C GLN A 141 -13.19 -5.54 14.14
N ARG A 142 -14.46 -5.86 13.89
CA ARG A 142 -14.95 -7.25 13.87
C ARG A 142 -14.35 -8.03 12.70
N GLU A 143 -14.35 -7.45 11.50
CA GLU A 143 -13.81 -8.12 10.31
C GLU A 143 -12.33 -8.38 10.42
N VAL A 144 -11.54 -7.40 10.89
CA VAL A 144 -10.10 -7.56 11.12
C VAL A 144 -9.82 -8.66 12.15
N ALA A 145 -10.59 -8.73 13.24
CA ALA A 145 -10.41 -9.76 14.26
C ALA A 145 -10.71 -11.17 13.71
N ILE A 146 -11.79 -11.32 12.92
CA ILE A 146 -12.16 -12.58 12.28
C ILE A 146 -11.07 -12.98 11.26
N GLU A 147 -10.68 -12.07 10.38
CA GLU A 147 -9.66 -12.35 9.36
C GLU A 147 -8.31 -12.72 9.98
N ALA A 148 -7.90 -12.04 11.03
CA ALA A 148 -6.67 -12.38 11.76
C ALA A 148 -6.75 -13.78 12.37
N ALA A 149 -7.87 -14.13 13.00
CA ALA A 149 -8.08 -15.46 13.57
C ALA A 149 -8.07 -16.57 12.50
N GLU A 150 -8.73 -16.35 11.37
CA GLU A 150 -8.75 -17.29 10.24
C GLU A 150 -7.35 -17.51 9.66
N GLN A 151 -6.53 -16.46 9.56
CA GLN A 151 -5.17 -16.58 9.07
C GLN A 151 -4.25 -17.32 10.04
N VAL A 152 -4.41 -17.08 11.35
CA VAL A 152 -3.68 -17.85 12.38
C VAL A 152 -4.05 -19.34 12.29
N LEU A 153 -5.34 -19.65 12.18
CA LEU A 153 -5.81 -21.03 12.02
C LEU A 153 -5.25 -21.68 10.75
N ALA A 154 -5.26 -20.94 9.62
CA ALA A 154 -4.69 -21.45 8.38
C ALA A 154 -3.21 -21.84 8.55
N ILE A 155 -2.40 -21.00 9.21
CA ILE A 155 -0.99 -21.29 9.47
C ILE A 155 -0.83 -22.52 10.37
N LEU A 156 -1.62 -22.62 11.43
CA LEU A 156 -1.56 -23.76 12.36
C LEU A 156 -1.95 -25.08 11.69
N GLU A 157 -2.82 -25.03 10.68
CA GLU A 157 -3.23 -26.18 9.87
C GLU A 157 -2.28 -26.46 8.69
N GLY A 158 -1.16 -25.72 8.57
CA GLY A 158 -0.21 -25.85 7.47
C GLY A 158 -0.68 -25.25 6.13
N ARG A 159 -1.78 -24.49 6.14
CA ARG A 159 -2.29 -23.78 4.96
C ARG A 159 -1.65 -22.39 4.84
N PRO A 160 -1.47 -21.85 3.63
CA PRO A 160 -0.92 -20.51 3.44
C PRO A 160 -1.88 -19.44 3.97
N ALA A 161 -1.36 -18.45 4.69
CA ALA A 161 -2.11 -17.26 5.05
C ALA A 161 -2.06 -16.22 3.91
N ARG A 162 -3.16 -15.50 3.71
CA ARG A 162 -3.33 -14.57 2.57
C ARG A 162 -2.58 -13.26 2.71
N ASN A 163 -2.37 -12.79 3.93
CA ASN A 163 -1.85 -11.44 4.22
C ASN A 163 -0.61 -11.50 5.14
N THR A 164 0.33 -12.40 4.83
CA THR A 164 1.59 -12.50 5.59
C THR A 164 2.46 -11.27 5.34
N VAL A 165 3.06 -10.74 6.42
CA VAL A 165 3.95 -9.56 6.36
C VAL A 165 5.40 -9.97 6.09
N ASN A 166 5.83 -11.10 6.65
CA ASN A 166 7.21 -11.57 6.66
C ASN A 166 7.40 -12.95 6.00
N ALA A 167 6.44 -13.36 5.19
CA ALA A 167 6.55 -14.57 4.39
C ALA A 167 6.02 -14.30 2.96
N PRO A 168 6.58 -14.93 1.93
CA PRO A 168 6.10 -14.78 0.57
C PRO A 168 4.67 -15.32 0.47
N VAL A 169 3.78 -14.53 -0.17
CA VAL A 169 2.41 -14.96 -0.48
C VAL A 169 2.42 -15.57 -1.87
N LEU A 170 2.17 -16.86 -1.94
CA LEU A 170 1.97 -17.54 -3.22
C LEU A 170 0.48 -17.45 -3.61
N PRO A 171 0.16 -17.16 -4.87
CA PRO A 171 -1.19 -17.31 -5.37
C PRO A 171 -1.70 -18.74 -5.12
N PRO A 172 -3.01 -18.95 -4.82
CA PRO A 172 -3.54 -20.26 -4.46
C PRO A 172 -3.31 -21.35 -5.51
N ASP A 173 -3.36 -20.98 -6.78
CA ASP A 173 -3.08 -21.84 -7.93
C ASP A 173 -1.60 -22.25 -7.98
N VAL A 174 -0.70 -21.33 -7.77
CA VAL A 174 0.75 -21.57 -7.67
C VAL A 174 1.07 -22.42 -6.45
N HIS A 175 0.44 -22.12 -5.29
CA HIS A 175 0.62 -22.91 -4.08
C HIS A 175 0.24 -24.38 -4.29
N ALA A 176 -0.91 -24.64 -4.91
CA ALA A 176 -1.37 -26.02 -5.18
C ALA A 176 -0.38 -26.83 -6.04
N ILE A 177 0.30 -26.16 -6.98
CA ILE A 177 1.35 -26.79 -7.81
C ILE A 177 2.62 -27.04 -6.99
N LEU A 178 3.00 -26.11 -6.12
CA LEU A 178 4.26 -26.17 -5.38
C LEU A 178 4.17 -26.94 -4.06
N GLU A 179 2.97 -27.18 -3.53
CA GLU A 179 2.75 -27.85 -2.23
C GLU A 179 3.54 -29.16 -2.06
N PRO A 180 3.60 -30.07 -3.06
CA PRO A 180 4.38 -31.31 -2.93
C PRO A 180 5.89 -31.08 -2.83
N TYR A 181 6.38 -29.94 -3.30
CA TYR A 181 7.83 -29.60 -3.37
C TYR A 181 8.31 -28.73 -2.23
N ILE A 182 7.40 -28.06 -1.51
CA ILE A 182 7.74 -27.19 -0.35
C ILE A 182 8.55 -27.94 0.72
N PRO A 183 8.20 -29.18 1.13
CA PRO A 183 9.00 -29.91 2.10
C PRO A 183 10.42 -30.19 1.64
N VAL A 184 10.61 -30.49 0.35
CA VAL A 184 11.94 -30.73 -0.23
C VAL A 184 12.75 -29.46 -0.26
N ALA A 185 12.18 -28.35 -0.69
CA ALA A 185 12.84 -27.03 -0.67
C ALA A 185 13.23 -26.61 0.75
N THR A 186 12.36 -26.85 1.72
CA THR A 186 12.64 -26.57 3.14
C THR A 186 13.81 -27.42 3.67
N LEU A 187 13.86 -28.69 3.29
CA LEU A 187 14.95 -29.58 3.68
C LEU A 187 16.28 -29.15 3.05
N LEU A 188 16.27 -28.79 1.76
CA LEU A 188 17.46 -28.29 1.05
C LEU A 188 17.95 -26.96 1.65
N GLY A 189 17.05 -26.03 2.00
CA GLY A 189 17.41 -24.79 2.67
C GLY A 189 18.05 -25.03 4.04
N LYS A 190 17.50 -25.94 4.84
CA LYS A 190 18.07 -26.35 6.14
C LYS A 190 19.46 -27.00 5.98
N LEU A 191 19.62 -27.85 4.97
CA LEU A 191 20.89 -28.48 4.67
C LEU A 191 21.92 -27.44 4.28
N LEU A 192 21.57 -26.49 3.40
CA LEU A 192 22.46 -25.45 2.91
C LEU A 192 22.95 -24.55 4.06
N ILE A 193 22.06 -24.14 4.96
CA ILE A 193 22.44 -23.33 6.14
C ILE A 193 23.43 -24.07 7.05
N ASN A 194 23.31 -25.39 7.17
CA ASN A 194 24.21 -26.19 8.00
C ASN A 194 25.56 -26.54 7.31
N LEU A 195 25.66 -26.34 5.99
CA LEU A 195 26.87 -26.57 5.21
C LEU A 195 27.68 -25.29 4.92
N THR A 196 27.13 -24.12 5.23
CA THR A 196 27.75 -22.82 4.96
C THR A 196 27.97 -22.07 6.26
N ASP A 197 29.20 -21.64 6.49
CA ASP A 197 29.55 -20.78 7.65
C ASP A 197 29.29 -19.29 7.37
N ASP A 198 29.02 -18.94 6.11
CA ASP A 198 28.78 -17.57 5.67
C ASP A 198 27.30 -17.19 5.69
N GLN A 199 27.02 -15.87 5.78
CA GLN A 199 25.67 -15.33 5.70
C GLN A 199 25.12 -15.48 4.28
N LEU A 200 24.07 -16.31 4.11
CA LEU A 200 23.40 -16.48 2.82
C LEU A 200 22.65 -15.20 2.43
N VAL A 201 22.93 -14.69 1.25
CA VAL A 201 22.28 -13.49 0.69
C VAL A 201 21.04 -13.87 -0.12
N GLY A 202 20.97 -15.09 -0.63
CA GLY A 202 19.84 -15.61 -1.38
C GLY A 202 20.01 -17.08 -1.72
N VAL A 203 18.90 -17.79 -1.94
CA VAL A 203 18.87 -19.19 -2.36
C VAL A 203 17.83 -19.33 -3.46
N THR A 204 18.25 -19.92 -4.58
CA THR A 204 17.34 -20.27 -5.67
C THR A 204 17.21 -21.79 -5.73
N VAL A 205 16.00 -22.30 -5.68
CA VAL A 205 15.71 -23.73 -5.84
C VAL A 205 14.97 -23.93 -7.16
N SER A 206 15.59 -24.64 -8.09
CA SER A 206 14.99 -24.98 -9.38
C SER A 206 14.50 -26.41 -9.35
N TYR A 207 13.28 -26.64 -9.81
CA TYR A 207 12.68 -27.95 -9.98
C TYR A 207 12.63 -28.25 -11.47
N GLU A 208 13.30 -29.31 -11.89
CA GLU A 208 13.25 -29.79 -13.28
C GLU A 208 12.52 -31.13 -13.31
N GLY A 209 11.47 -31.25 -14.11
CA GLY A 209 10.67 -32.47 -14.27
C GLY A 209 9.26 -32.22 -14.78
N CYS A 210 8.57 -33.28 -15.18
CA CYS A 210 7.17 -33.22 -15.58
C CYS A 210 6.27 -33.03 -14.35
N LEU A 211 5.78 -31.81 -14.13
CA LEU A 211 4.84 -31.47 -13.06
C LEU A 211 3.39 -31.86 -13.37
N LEU A 212 3.07 -32.05 -14.64
CA LEU A 212 1.74 -32.43 -15.11
C LEU A 212 1.85 -33.45 -16.23
N TYR A 213 1.29 -34.64 -16.04
CA TYR A 213 0.95 -35.53 -17.11
C TYR A 213 -0.31 -35.00 -17.81
N THR A 214 -0.17 -33.97 -18.62
CA THR A 214 -1.18 -33.55 -19.58
C THR A 214 -0.67 -33.86 -20.98
N SER A 215 -1.57 -34.27 -21.86
CA SER A 215 -1.29 -34.79 -23.22
C SER A 215 -0.68 -33.76 -24.17
N ASP A 216 -0.32 -32.57 -23.73
CA ASP A 216 0.29 -31.49 -24.51
C ASP A 216 1.53 -30.87 -23.83
N ALA A 217 2.42 -31.74 -23.34
CA ALA A 217 3.66 -31.29 -22.72
C ALA A 217 4.74 -31.02 -23.78
N ALA A 218 4.76 -29.85 -24.36
CA ALA A 218 5.87 -29.42 -25.22
C ALA A 218 6.58 -28.12 -24.80
N ASP A 219 5.99 -27.19 -24.07
CA ASP A 219 6.60 -25.84 -24.04
C ASP A 219 6.64 -25.06 -22.71
N ASP A 220 6.26 -25.59 -21.55
CA ASP A 220 6.27 -24.75 -20.33
C ASP A 220 7.07 -25.38 -19.17
N THR A 221 8.28 -24.91 -18.96
CA THR A 221 9.00 -25.01 -17.68
C THR A 221 8.67 -23.75 -16.85
N PRO A 222 7.81 -23.80 -15.83
CA PRO A 222 7.62 -22.67 -14.95
C PRO A 222 8.84 -22.49 -14.03
N CYS A 223 9.61 -21.44 -14.27
CA CYS A 223 10.58 -20.95 -13.31
C CYS A 223 9.88 -20.01 -12.31
N VAL A 224 9.88 -20.35 -11.04
CA VAL A 224 9.43 -19.48 -9.97
C VAL A 224 10.65 -18.92 -9.26
N ASP A 225 10.92 -17.63 -9.44
CA ASP A 225 11.95 -16.90 -8.69
C ASP A 225 11.34 -16.46 -7.35
N LEU A 226 11.78 -17.11 -6.26
CA LEU A 226 11.46 -16.73 -4.89
C LEU A 226 12.54 -15.78 -4.35
N GLY A 227 12.76 -14.66 -5.05
CA GLY A 227 13.73 -13.65 -4.65
C GLY A 227 13.45 -13.14 -3.22
N GLY A 228 14.24 -13.59 -2.25
CA GLY A 228 14.30 -13.05 -0.90
C GLY A 228 15.29 -11.90 -0.82
N ARG A 229 14.88 -10.76 -0.32
CA ARG A 229 15.72 -9.71 0.24
C ARG A 229 15.69 -9.81 1.77
#